data_fdbe0319c9e4b2010e6e3d20f4e442f5
#
_entry.id   fdbe0319c9e4b2010e6e3d20f4e442f5
#
_cell.length_a   1.000
_cell.length_b   1.000
_cell.length_c   1.000
_cell.angle_alpha   90.00
_cell.angle_beta   90.00
_cell.angle_gamma   90.00
#
_symmetry.space_group_name_H-M   'P 1'
#
loop_
_entity.id
_entity.type
_entity.pdbx_description
1 polymer ?
#
loop_
_entity_poly.entity_id
_entity_poly.type
_entity_poly.pdbx_seq_one_letter_code
_entity_poly.pdbx_strand_id
1 'polypeptide(L)'
;ALIFSLTSCSLDGGADESTEEMGNSMSSADREYLNVSDNIGSEPVIGKPDGIAPTQLVSRDIVVGTGTQVVSTSTLTVHYVLISWATGEVLQSSWSGAPAVFPLSGVIQGWQQGMPGMKAGGRRLLVIPPELAYGASGSGPIGPNETLAFVVDVVSVD
;
A
#
# COMPACT_ATOMS: atom_id res chain seq x y z
N ALA A 1 -16.27 -58.82 -21.99
CA ALA A 1 -16.09 -58.17 -21.79
C ALA A 1 -15.86 -56.82 -21.51
N LEU A 2 -15.72 -56.42 -21.38
CA LEU A 2 -15.58 -55.55 -21.12
C LEU A 2 -15.08 -54.45 -20.75
N ILE A 3 -14.94 -54.21 -20.54
CA ILE A 3 -14.62 -53.40 -20.26
C ILE A 3 -14.28 -52.30 -19.99
N PHE A 4 -14.28 -51.86 -19.81
CA PHE A 4 -14.05 -50.97 -19.51
C PHE A 4 -13.53 -49.96 -19.33
N SER A 5 -13.43 -49.71 -19.15
CA SER A 5 -13.19 -48.80 -18.92
C SER A 5 -12.74 -47.84 -18.61
N LEU A 6 -12.64 -47.52 -18.45
CA LEU A 6 -12.35 -46.71 -18.06
C LEU A 6 -11.94 -45.67 -18.05
N THR A 7 -11.91 -45.45 -17.83
CA THR A 7 -11.64 -44.58 -17.71
C THR A 7 -11.29 -43.64 -17.42
N SER A 8 -11.22 -43.49 -17.16
CA SER A 8 -10.98 -42.64 -16.79
C SER A 8 -10.59 -41.75 -16.62
N CYS A 9 -10.48 -41.66 -16.45
CA CYS A 9 -10.25 -40.81 -16.15
C CYS A 9 -9.75 -39.94 -15.97
N SER A 10 -9.67 -39.99 -15.77
CA SER A 10 -9.19 -39.27 -15.48
C SER A 10 -9.01 -38.22 -15.59
N LEU A 11 -9.10 -38.26 -15.50
CA LEU A 11 -9.05 -37.35 -15.47
C LEU A 11 -8.85 -36.38 -15.23
N ASP A 12 -8.99 -36.65 -15.16
CA ASP A 12 -9.15 -35.78 -14.89
C ASP A 12 -8.62 -35.04 -14.37
N GLY A 13 -8.70 -35.37 -14.05
CA GLY A 13 -8.09 -34.71 -13.12
C GLY A 13 -7.19 -33.69 -13.52
N GLY A 14 -6.40 -33.93 -14.27
CA GLY A 14 -5.45 -32.90 -14.60
C GLY A 14 -6.07 -31.55 -14.72
N ALA A 15 -7.28 -31.50 -15.14
CA ALA A 15 -7.96 -30.23 -15.28
C ALA A 15 -7.99 -29.49 -13.98
N ASP A 16 -8.17 -30.20 -12.90
CA ASP A 16 -8.20 -29.54 -11.59
C ASP A 16 -6.95 -28.80 -11.29
N GLU A 17 -5.87 -29.39 -11.64
CA GLU A 17 -4.59 -28.82 -11.28
C GLU A 17 -4.34 -27.53 -12.01
N SER A 18 -4.63 -27.52 -13.26
CA SER A 18 -4.42 -26.28 -13.99
C SER A 18 -5.30 -25.17 -13.47
N THR A 19 -6.51 -25.53 -13.05
CA THR A 19 -7.41 -24.55 -12.49
C THR A 19 -6.81 -23.92 -11.24
N GLU A 20 -6.20 -24.74 -10.42
CA GLU A 20 -5.64 -24.23 -9.20
C GLU A 20 -4.53 -23.23 -9.46
N GLU A 21 -3.71 -23.51 -10.41
CA GLU A 21 -2.63 -22.63 -10.71
C GLU A 21 -3.12 -21.27 -11.16
N MET A 22 -4.16 -21.27 -11.93
CA MET A 22 -4.73 -20.02 -12.36
C MET A 22 -5.26 -19.21 -11.20
N GLY A 23 -5.75 -19.89 -10.19
CA GLY A 23 -6.23 -19.22 -9.01
C GLY A 23 -5.16 -18.50 -8.25
N ASN A 24 -3.92 -18.85 -8.45
CA ASN A 24 -2.81 -18.18 -7.78
C ASN A 24 -2.42 -16.87 -8.42
N SER A 25 -2.98 -16.60 -9.57
CA SER A 25 -2.68 -15.36 -10.25
C SER A 25 -3.35 -14.22 -9.49
N MET A 26 -2.58 -13.43 -8.80
CA MET A 26 -3.10 -12.33 -7.99
C MET A 26 -3.13 -11.06 -8.80
N SER A 27 -4.17 -10.27 -8.62
CA SER A 27 -4.21 -8.95 -9.20
C SER A 27 -3.18 -8.07 -8.50
N SER A 28 -2.81 -6.96 -9.13
CA SER A 28 -1.87 -6.05 -8.51
C SER A 28 -2.41 -5.48 -7.20
N ALA A 29 -3.72 -5.45 -7.04
CA ALA A 29 -4.34 -4.95 -5.81
C ALA A 29 -4.15 -5.91 -4.64
N ASP A 30 -3.97 -7.19 -4.93
CA ASP A 30 -3.85 -8.20 -3.88
C ASP A 30 -2.40 -8.48 -3.51
N ARG A 31 -1.46 -7.89 -4.25
CA ARG A 31 -0.06 -8.15 -4.02
C ARG A 31 0.42 -7.42 -2.78
N GLU A 32 1.10 -8.14 -1.93
CA GLU A 32 1.69 -7.52 -0.75
C GLU A 32 3.09 -7.04 -1.09
N TYR A 33 3.23 -5.73 -1.22
CA TYR A 33 4.50 -5.11 -1.57
C TYR A 33 5.42 -4.97 -0.36
N LEU A 34 4.85 -4.95 0.83
CA LEU A 34 5.58 -4.52 2.00
C LEU A 34 4.79 -4.89 3.24
N ASN A 35 5.43 -5.50 4.22
CA ASN A 35 4.78 -5.82 5.48
C ASN A 35 4.70 -4.59 6.35
N VAL A 36 3.52 -4.35 6.92
CA VAL A 36 3.28 -3.23 7.83
C VAL A 36 2.46 -3.75 9.00
N SER A 37 2.89 -3.43 10.22
CA SER A 37 2.17 -3.86 11.41
C SER A 37 0.86 -3.07 11.57
N ASP A 38 -0.08 -3.67 12.28
CA ASP A 38 -1.41 -3.10 12.48
C ASP A 38 -1.61 -2.51 13.88
N ASN A 39 -0.53 -2.22 14.58
CA ASN A 39 -0.56 -1.70 15.95
C ASN A 39 -0.92 -0.22 15.98
N ILE A 40 -2.19 0.09 15.80
CA ILE A 40 -2.69 1.46 15.81
C ILE A 40 -2.31 2.15 17.12
N GLY A 41 -1.93 3.43 17.01
CA GLY A 41 -1.52 4.22 18.17
C GLY A 41 -0.03 4.17 18.46
N SER A 42 0.71 3.38 17.70
CA SER A 42 2.16 3.28 17.83
C SER A 42 2.80 3.31 16.47
N GLU A 43 4.06 3.67 16.42
CA GLU A 43 4.79 3.71 15.15
C GLU A 43 4.75 2.33 14.49
N PRO A 44 4.43 2.26 13.20
CA PRO A 44 4.36 0.98 12.51
C PRO A 44 5.73 0.35 12.37
N VAL A 45 5.76 -0.97 12.48
CA VAL A 45 6.93 -1.75 12.09
C VAL A 45 6.78 -2.06 10.61
N ILE A 46 7.74 -1.61 9.83
CA ILE A 46 7.68 -1.72 8.37
C ILE A 46 8.82 -2.62 7.92
N GLY A 47 8.48 -3.65 7.15
CA GLY A 47 9.47 -4.54 6.57
C GLY A 47 10.19 -3.89 5.42
N LYS A 48 11.05 -4.64 4.77
CA LYS A 48 11.74 -4.15 3.59
C LYS A 48 10.86 -4.30 2.36
N PRO A 49 10.91 -3.34 1.45
CA PRO A 49 10.21 -3.48 0.17
C PRO A 49 10.69 -4.72 -0.57
N ASP A 50 9.76 -5.38 -1.22
CA ASP A 50 10.04 -6.63 -1.91
C ASP A 50 9.76 -6.48 -3.40
N GLY A 51 10.73 -6.88 -4.19
CA GLY A 51 10.60 -6.93 -5.63
C GLY A 51 10.71 -5.58 -6.31
N ILE A 52 10.23 -5.54 -7.54
CA ILE A 52 10.31 -4.35 -8.37
C ILE A 52 9.28 -3.33 -7.91
N ALA A 53 9.69 -2.07 -7.83
CA ALA A 53 8.80 -0.99 -7.44
C ALA A 53 7.60 -0.92 -8.40
N PRO A 54 6.40 -0.68 -7.87
CA PRO A 54 5.24 -0.51 -8.72
C PRO A 54 5.36 0.77 -9.54
N THR A 55 4.84 0.73 -10.76
CA THR A 55 4.88 1.88 -11.66
C THR A 55 3.63 2.75 -11.53
N GLN A 56 2.67 2.30 -10.74
CA GLN A 56 1.44 3.02 -10.50
C GLN A 56 1.23 3.16 -9.00
N LEU A 57 0.40 4.10 -8.61
CA LEU A 57 0.06 4.29 -7.21
C LEU A 57 -0.59 3.04 -6.64
N VAL A 58 -0.08 2.59 -5.50
CA VAL A 58 -0.68 1.47 -4.75
C VAL A 58 -1.20 2.02 -3.43
N SER A 59 -2.43 1.68 -3.11
CA SER A 59 -3.08 2.09 -1.86
C SER A 59 -3.67 0.84 -1.23
N ARG A 60 -3.26 0.55 -0.01
CA ARG A 60 -3.72 -0.64 0.69
C ARG A 60 -4.03 -0.31 2.14
N ASP A 61 -5.23 -0.65 2.60
CA ASP A 61 -5.60 -0.46 3.99
C ASP A 61 -4.97 -1.55 4.84
N ILE A 62 -4.18 -1.14 5.82
CA ILE A 62 -3.65 -2.05 6.84
C ILE A 62 -4.69 -2.22 7.93
N VAL A 63 -5.27 -1.10 8.37
CA VAL A 63 -6.37 -1.09 9.32
C VAL A 63 -7.41 -0.12 8.79
N VAL A 64 -8.66 -0.56 8.73
CA VAL A 64 -9.76 0.30 8.31
C VAL A 64 -10.29 1.06 9.53
N GLY A 65 -10.27 2.39 9.46
CA GLY A 65 -10.76 3.21 10.54
C GLY A 65 -12.29 3.25 10.56
N THR A 66 -12.81 3.84 11.63
CA THR A 66 -14.26 3.96 11.80
C THR A 66 -14.73 5.39 11.93
N GLY A 67 -13.81 6.35 11.87
CA GLY A 67 -14.13 7.77 12.00
C GLY A 67 -14.52 8.43 10.71
N THR A 68 -14.33 9.75 10.66
CA THR A 68 -14.71 10.56 9.50
C THR A 68 -13.89 10.13 8.28
N GLN A 69 -14.55 10.09 7.14
CA GLN A 69 -13.93 9.68 5.88
C GLN A 69 -13.19 10.84 5.25
N VAL A 70 -12.02 10.55 4.71
CA VAL A 70 -11.20 11.52 3.98
C VAL A 70 -11.82 11.79 2.62
N VAL A 71 -11.98 13.06 2.30
CA VAL A 71 -12.38 13.52 0.96
C VAL A 71 -11.32 14.50 0.46
N SER A 72 -11.40 14.87 -0.82
CA SER A 72 -10.35 15.66 -1.46
C SER A 72 -10.13 17.03 -0.83
N THR A 73 -11.11 17.56 -0.13
CA THR A 73 -11.03 18.87 0.52
C THR A 73 -10.69 18.79 2.00
N SER A 74 -10.45 17.61 2.53
CA SER A 74 -10.21 17.41 3.96
C SER A 74 -8.84 17.97 4.38
N THR A 75 -8.79 18.42 5.64
CA THR A 75 -7.52 18.67 6.33
C THR A 75 -7.28 17.48 7.25
N LEU A 76 -6.09 16.91 7.17
CA LEU A 76 -5.78 15.67 7.85
C LEU A 76 -4.79 15.91 8.97
N THR A 77 -5.08 15.32 10.13
CA THR A 77 -4.10 15.19 11.21
C THR A 77 -3.62 13.75 11.18
N VAL A 78 -2.33 13.56 10.92
CA VAL A 78 -1.79 12.23 10.65
C VAL A 78 -0.45 12.01 11.35
N HIS A 79 -0.17 10.75 11.65
CA HIS A 79 1.21 10.29 11.81
C HIS A 79 1.59 9.54 10.55
N TYR A 80 2.85 9.66 10.16
CA TYR A 80 3.31 8.97 8.97
C TYR A 80 4.77 8.56 9.07
N VAL A 81 5.12 7.53 8.32
CA VAL A 81 6.49 7.11 8.09
C VAL A 81 6.71 7.07 6.59
N LEU A 82 7.80 7.67 6.15
CA LEU A 82 8.20 7.68 4.74
C LEU A 82 9.48 6.87 4.60
N ILE A 83 9.45 5.87 3.73
CA ILE A 83 10.65 5.08 3.43
C ILE A 83 10.96 5.14 1.94
N SER A 84 12.25 4.96 1.63
CA SER A 84 12.70 4.79 0.25
C SER A 84 12.44 3.35 -0.17
N TRP A 85 11.82 3.16 -1.34
CA TRP A 85 11.62 1.81 -1.85
C TRP A 85 12.96 1.14 -2.15
N ALA A 86 13.90 1.91 -2.69
CA ALA A 86 15.18 1.34 -3.16
C ALA A 86 16.03 0.81 -2.01
N THR A 87 16.01 1.49 -0.86
CA THR A 87 16.89 1.14 0.26
C THR A 87 16.14 0.54 1.45
N GLY A 88 14.85 0.82 1.57
CA GLY A 88 14.06 0.44 2.74
C GLY A 88 14.31 1.31 3.95
N GLU A 89 15.08 2.39 3.79
CA GLU A 89 15.42 3.25 4.92
C GLU A 89 14.32 4.27 5.17
N VAL A 90 14.14 4.60 6.45
CA VAL A 90 13.20 5.63 6.87
C VAL A 90 13.80 6.99 6.54
N LEU A 91 13.12 7.75 5.69
CA LEU A 91 13.55 9.09 5.31
C LEU A 91 12.93 10.15 6.20
N GLN A 92 11.69 9.94 6.64
CA GLN A 92 10.99 10.85 7.53
C GLN A 92 10.00 10.06 8.38
N SER A 93 9.75 10.56 9.60
CA SER A 93 8.74 9.99 10.48
C SER A 93 8.23 11.08 11.38
N SER A 94 6.91 11.14 11.57
CA SER A 94 6.30 12.07 12.50
C SER A 94 6.19 11.50 13.91
N TRP A 95 6.50 10.23 14.10
CA TRP A 95 6.23 9.53 15.35
C TRP A 95 7.09 9.98 16.52
N SER A 96 8.19 10.67 16.24
CA SER A 96 9.03 11.20 17.33
C SER A 96 8.46 12.48 17.95
N GLY A 97 7.37 13.00 17.42
CA GLY A 97 6.77 14.23 17.89
C GLY A 97 5.26 14.21 17.72
N ALA A 98 4.68 15.39 17.59
CA ALA A 98 3.24 15.53 17.43
C ALA A 98 2.80 15.11 16.02
N PRO A 99 1.53 14.76 15.85
CA PRO A 99 1.01 14.46 14.52
C PRO A 99 1.14 15.71 13.61
N ALA A 100 1.30 15.44 12.35
CA ALA A 100 1.39 16.50 11.34
C ALA A 100 -0.01 16.83 10.83
N VAL A 101 -0.21 18.10 10.49
CA VAL A 101 -1.49 18.56 9.94
C VAL A 101 -1.26 19.04 8.52
N PHE A 102 -2.01 18.46 7.58
CA PHE A 102 -1.89 18.80 6.16
C PHE A 102 -3.25 18.99 5.53
N PRO A 103 -3.47 20.08 4.77
CA PRO A 103 -4.62 20.09 3.86
C PRO A 103 -4.31 19.14 2.70
N LEU A 104 -5.25 18.28 2.37
CA LEU A 104 -5.00 17.27 1.34
C LEU A 104 -4.72 17.92 -0.02
N SER A 105 -5.26 19.09 -0.26
CA SER A 105 -5.01 19.82 -1.50
C SER A 105 -3.57 20.36 -1.61
N GLY A 106 -2.82 20.36 -0.51
CA GLY A 106 -1.46 20.92 -0.48
C GLY A 106 -0.35 19.89 -0.45
N VAL A 107 -0.66 18.61 -0.49
CA VAL A 107 0.36 17.56 -0.43
C VAL A 107 0.61 16.97 -1.81
N ILE A 108 1.57 16.05 -1.91
CA ILE A 108 1.93 15.44 -3.19
C ILE A 108 0.74 14.69 -3.79
N GLN A 109 0.78 14.51 -5.11
CA GLN A 109 -0.34 13.92 -5.82
C GLN A 109 -0.65 12.50 -5.37
N GLY A 110 0.37 11.74 -4.99
CA GLY A 110 0.15 10.38 -4.49
C GLY A 110 -0.78 10.36 -3.28
N TRP A 111 -0.67 11.33 -2.39
CA TRP A 111 -1.59 11.46 -1.26
C TRP A 111 -2.96 11.94 -1.71
N GLN A 112 -3.00 12.89 -2.63
CA GLN A 112 -4.28 13.42 -3.11
C GLN A 112 -5.12 12.34 -3.78
N GLN A 113 -4.48 11.39 -4.41
CA GLN A 113 -5.17 10.28 -5.08
C GLN A 113 -5.36 9.06 -4.18
N GLY A 114 -4.45 8.83 -3.25
CA GLY A 114 -4.45 7.61 -2.44
C GLY A 114 -5.14 7.72 -1.09
N MET A 115 -5.30 8.93 -0.55
CA MET A 115 -5.89 9.12 0.77
C MET A 115 -7.41 9.16 0.79
N PRO A 116 -8.10 9.72 -0.22
CA PRO A 116 -9.57 9.75 -0.17
C PRO A 116 -10.16 8.35 0.00
N GLY A 117 -11.20 8.27 0.82
CA GLY A 117 -11.84 6.99 1.14
C GLY A 117 -11.34 6.38 2.44
N MET A 118 -10.19 6.79 2.93
CA MET A 118 -9.68 6.35 4.21
C MET A 118 -10.49 6.99 5.34
N LYS A 119 -10.54 6.36 6.49
CA LYS A 119 -11.28 6.89 7.65
C LYS A 119 -10.36 7.11 8.81
N ALA A 120 -10.68 8.10 9.63
CA ALA A 120 -9.93 8.38 10.85
C ALA A 120 -9.86 7.13 11.72
N GLY A 121 -8.73 6.90 12.33
CA GLY A 121 -8.46 5.70 13.12
C GLY A 121 -7.87 4.57 12.32
N GLY A 122 -7.68 4.73 11.00
CA GLY A 122 -7.13 3.71 10.14
C GLY A 122 -5.66 3.93 9.82
N ARG A 123 -5.06 2.91 9.23
CA ARG A 123 -3.69 2.93 8.75
C ARG A 123 -3.67 2.44 7.31
N ARG A 124 -3.01 3.20 6.44
CA ARG A 124 -2.94 2.87 5.01
C ARG A 124 -1.51 2.92 4.52
N LEU A 125 -1.15 1.96 3.69
CA LEU A 125 0.11 1.96 2.96
C LEU A 125 -0.11 2.58 1.59
N LEU A 126 0.72 3.54 1.24
CA LEU A 126 0.74 4.13 -0.10
C LEU A 126 2.12 3.89 -0.68
N VAL A 127 2.18 3.24 -1.84
CA VAL A 127 3.43 3.15 -2.60
C VAL A 127 3.26 4.07 -3.80
N ILE A 128 4.10 5.07 -3.88
CA ILE A 128 3.92 6.20 -4.77
C ILE A 128 5.07 6.27 -5.76
N PRO A 129 4.79 6.15 -7.07
CA PRO A 129 5.85 6.31 -8.07
C PRO A 129 6.33 7.76 -8.12
N PRO A 130 7.54 8.00 -8.61
CA PRO A 130 8.12 9.35 -8.55
C PRO A 130 7.29 10.43 -9.23
N GLU A 131 6.56 10.12 -10.29
CA GLU A 131 5.75 11.13 -10.96
C GLU A 131 4.60 11.66 -10.11
N LEU A 132 4.20 10.95 -9.09
CA LEU A 132 3.17 11.39 -8.15
C LEU A 132 3.76 11.85 -6.82
N ALA A 133 5.08 11.90 -6.72
CA ALA A 133 5.81 12.32 -5.53
C ALA A 133 6.70 13.50 -5.89
N TYR A 134 8.00 13.30 -5.88
CA TYR A 134 8.96 14.41 -6.06
C TYR A 134 9.69 14.37 -7.39
N GLY A 135 9.36 13.43 -8.25
CA GLY A 135 9.78 13.37 -9.64
C GLY A 135 11.28 13.26 -9.85
N ALA A 136 11.72 13.79 -10.98
CA ALA A 136 13.11 13.71 -11.39
C ALA A 136 14.03 14.59 -10.55
N SER A 137 13.48 15.58 -9.85
CA SER A 137 14.29 16.51 -9.04
C SER A 137 14.54 16.01 -7.63
N GLY A 138 13.61 15.22 -7.07
CA GLY A 138 13.67 14.83 -5.68
C GLY A 138 13.39 16.01 -4.75
N SER A 139 13.61 15.83 -3.45
CA SER A 139 13.43 16.87 -2.45
C SER A 139 14.07 16.44 -1.16
N GLY A 140 15.01 17.24 -0.64
CA GLY A 140 15.69 16.93 0.63
C GLY A 140 16.32 15.54 0.61
N PRO A 141 15.94 14.66 1.53
CA PRO A 141 16.51 13.31 1.58
C PRO A 141 16.00 12.40 0.46
N ILE A 142 15.04 12.87 -0.33
CA ILE A 142 14.43 12.08 -1.40
C ILE A 142 15.21 12.35 -2.68
N GLY A 143 15.78 11.28 -3.27
CA GLY A 143 16.55 11.40 -4.48
C GLY A 143 15.69 11.56 -5.72
N PRO A 144 16.34 11.74 -6.88
CA PRO A 144 15.61 11.85 -8.15
C PRO A 144 15.01 10.50 -8.53
N ASN A 145 13.82 10.55 -9.10
CA ASN A 145 13.10 9.37 -9.60
C ASN A 145 12.93 8.28 -8.54
N GLU A 146 12.67 8.68 -7.31
CA GLU A 146 12.59 7.73 -6.21
C GLU A 146 11.15 7.34 -5.94
N THR A 147 10.89 6.01 -5.90
CA THR A 147 9.60 5.48 -5.46
C THR A 147 9.57 5.51 -3.95
N LEU A 148 8.46 5.97 -3.40
CA LEU A 148 8.32 6.17 -1.96
C LEU A 148 7.21 5.28 -1.42
N ALA A 149 7.39 4.83 -0.18
CA ALA A 149 6.33 4.15 0.54
C ALA A 149 6.00 4.95 1.78
N PHE A 150 4.74 5.31 1.93
CA PHE A 150 4.23 5.99 3.11
C PHE A 150 3.32 5.05 3.88
N VAL A 151 3.48 5.03 5.18
CA VAL A 151 2.50 4.40 6.06
C VAL A 151 1.86 5.53 6.85
N VAL A 152 0.57 5.73 6.63
CA VAL A 152 -0.15 6.89 7.17
C VAL A 152 -1.23 6.42 8.14
N ASP A 153 -1.17 6.96 9.36
CA ASP A 153 -2.23 6.77 10.35
C ASP A 153 -3.01 8.07 10.43
N VAL A 154 -4.28 8.05 10.09
CA VAL A 154 -5.13 9.23 10.19
C VAL A 154 -5.67 9.32 11.61
N VAL A 155 -5.28 10.39 12.30
CA VAL A 155 -5.74 10.65 13.67
C VAL A 155 -7.10 11.33 13.65
N SER A 156 -7.25 12.34 12.81
CA SER A 156 -8.53 13.03 12.65
C SER A 156 -8.64 13.64 11.28
N VAL A 157 -9.88 13.92 10.89
CA VAL A 157 -10.22 14.49 9.57
C VAL A 157 -11.13 15.68 9.80
N ASP A 158 -10.76 16.83 9.24
CA ASP A 158 -11.57 18.06 9.31
C ASP A 158 -12.03 18.55 7.94
#